data_98646ffaafcd2d2e1172007955452210
#
_entry.id   98646ffaafcd2d2e1172007955452210
#
_cell.length_a   1.000
_cell.length_b   1.000
_cell.length_c   1.000
_cell.angle_alpha   90.00
_cell.angle_beta   90.00
_cell.angle_gamma   90.00
#
_symmetry.space_group_name_H-M   'P 1'
#
loop_
_entity.id
_entity.type
_entity.pdbx_description
1 polymer ?
#
loop_
_entity_poly.entity_id
_entity_poly.type
_entity_poly.pdbx_seq_one_letter_code
_entity_poly.pdbx_strand_id
1 'polypeptide(L)'
;MAESTKGDAAIFPVDTRFQQMARRPGGVPRERALDGAQRHIDELKPDFNHWLSRELKQLATSIQQVGDNPGDEAVLELAHQACRQLRDVCGTMGYELVTFIADNFCEILDAIKAGATYDQNVVDCYMDALALARTDAYRKLRPEQVPEMTNGLRRMVELAVASAPRDVK
;
A
#
# COMPACT_ATOMS: atom_id res chain seq x y z
N MET A 1 -24.36 -50.94 0.66
CA MET A 1 -25.39 -49.89 0.55
C MET A 1 -24.77 -48.63 1.11
N ALA A 2 -24.35 -47.74 0.22
CA ALA A 2 -23.82 -46.44 0.61
C ALA A 2 -24.91 -45.38 0.32
N GLU A 3 -25.47 -44.82 1.36
CA GLU A 3 -26.39 -43.70 1.26
C GLU A 3 -25.62 -42.42 0.90
N SER A 4 -25.92 -41.93 -0.31
CA SER A 4 -25.43 -40.66 -0.81
C SER A 4 -26.25 -39.54 -0.15
N THR A 5 -25.68 -38.85 0.83
CA THR A 5 -26.25 -37.63 1.40
C THR A 5 -26.15 -36.52 0.32
N LYS A 6 -27.27 -36.29 -0.37
CA LYS A 6 -27.49 -35.08 -1.17
C LYS A 6 -27.43 -33.87 -0.23
N GLY A 7 -26.38 -33.10 -0.30
CA GLY A 7 -26.34 -31.78 0.35
C GLY A 7 -27.40 -30.87 -0.27
N ASP A 8 -28.35 -30.42 0.54
CA ASP A 8 -29.34 -29.41 0.16
C ASP A 8 -28.60 -28.12 -0.23
N ALA A 9 -28.64 -27.78 -1.51
CA ALA A 9 -28.14 -26.50 -1.99
C ALA A 9 -29.08 -25.39 -1.50
N ALA A 10 -28.60 -24.57 -0.57
CA ALA A 10 -29.35 -23.40 -0.09
C ALA A 10 -29.41 -22.34 -1.20
N ILE A 11 -30.59 -22.16 -1.77
CA ILE A 11 -30.88 -21.11 -2.75
C ILE A 11 -31.35 -19.88 -1.98
N PHE A 12 -30.57 -18.81 -1.97
CA PHE A 12 -30.97 -17.54 -1.40
C PHE A 12 -31.28 -16.54 -2.51
N PRO A 13 -32.31 -15.70 -2.35
CA PRO A 13 -32.66 -14.68 -3.32
C PRO A 13 -31.57 -13.62 -3.37
N VAL A 14 -30.97 -13.42 -4.54
CA VAL A 14 -30.01 -12.33 -4.76
C VAL A 14 -30.78 -11.05 -5.06
N ASP A 15 -30.49 -9.97 -4.32
CA ASP A 15 -31.08 -8.65 -4.60
C ASP A 15 -30.57 -8.10 -5.93
N THR A 16 -31.42 -8.12 -6.95
CA THR A 16 -31.10 -7.67 -8.30
C THR A 16 -31.40 -6.18 -8.53
N ARG A 17 -31.81 -5.42 -7.49
CA ARG A 17 -32.17 -3.99 -7.64
C ARG A 17 -31.05 -3.17 -8.25
N PHE A 18 -29.81 -3.40 -7.85
CA PHE A 18 -28.65 -2.71 -8.43
C PHE A 18 -28.50 -3.00 -9.93
N GLN A 19 -28.67 -4.25 -10.34
CA GLN A 19 -28.62 -4.67 -11.74
C GLN A 19 -29.75 -4.01 -12.56
N GLN A 20 -30.95 -3.94 -12.00
CA GLN A 20 -32.10 -3.29 -12.64
C GLN A 20 -31.91 -1.78 -12.76
N MET A 21 -31.33 -1.13 -11.75
CA MET A 21 -31.00 0.30 -11.79
C MET A 21 -29.89 0.60 -12.81
N ALA A 22 -28.87 -0.24 -12.90
CA ALA A 22 -27.76 -0.09 -13.85
C ALA A 22 -28.21 -0.26 -15.33
N ARG A 23 -29.33 -0.96 -15.57
CA ARG A 23 -29.90 -1.19 -16.91
C ARG A 23 -30.94 -0.15 -17.32
N ARG A 24 -31.29 0.80 -16.45
CA ARG A 24 -32.28 1.83 -16.80
C ARG A 24 -31.73 2.74 -17.90
N PRO A 25 -32.52 3.02 -18.98
CA PRO A 25 -32.14 3.99 -19.98
C PRO A 25 -32.04 5.38 -19.36
N GLY A 26 -31.06 6.18 -19.79
CA GLY A 26 -30.85 7.56 -19.32
C GLY A 26 -29.66 7.76 -18.37
N GLY A 27 -28.84 6.72 -18.15
CA GLY A 27 -27.58 6.85 -17.41
C GLY A 27 -26.52 7.63 -18.19
N VAL A 28 -25.51 8.14 -17.49
CA VAL A 28 -24.35 8.78 -18.12
C VAL A 28 -23.55 7.73 -18.88
N PRO A 29 -23.16 7.96 -20.17
CA PRO A 29 -22.27 7.06 -20.90
C PRO A 29 -21.00 6.76 -20.11
N ARG A 30 -20.52 5.50 -20.15
CA ARG A 30 -19.36 5.05 -19.39
C ARG A 30 -18.14 5.96 -19.55
N GLU A 31 -17.86 6.39 -20.77
CA GLU A 31 -16.74 7.29 -21.08
C GLU A 31 -16.87 8.62 -20.34
N ARG A 32 -18.04 9.26 -20.38
CA ARG A 32 -18.28 10.51 -19.64
C ARG A 32 -18.21 10.34 -18.12
N ALA A 33 -18.63 9.18 -17.60
CA ALA A 33 -18.53 8.89 -16.18
C ALA A 33 -17.06 8.73 -15.77
N LEU A 34 -16.26 8.03 -16.59
CA LEU A 34 -14.81 7.87 -16.36
C LEU A 34 -14.07 9.20 -16.47
N ASP A 35 -14.33 10.00 -17.50
CA ASP A 35 -13.75 11.32 -17.66
C ASP A 35 -14.12 12.28 -16.52
N GLY A 36 -15.37 12.19 -16.05
CA GLY A 36 -15.82 12.93 -14.88
C GLY A 36 -15.08 12.53 -13.61
N ALA A 37 -14.95 11.23 -13.36
CA ALA A 37 -14.22 10.71 -12.21
C ALA A 37 -12.73 11.11 -12.28
N GLN A 38 -12.09 10.98 -13.45
CA GLN A 38 -10.69 11.35 -13.62
C GLN A 38 -10.45 12.85 -13.36
N ARG A 39 -11.33 13.72 -13.85
CA ARG A 39 -11.23 15.16 -13.57
C ARG A 39 -11.32 15.48 -12.08
N HIS A 40 -12.24 14.85 -11.35
CA HIS A 40 -12.33 15.05 -9.90
C HIS A 40 -11.07 14.59 -9.16
N ILE A 41 -10.48 13.45 -9.59
CA ILE A 41 -9.19 13.00 -9.05
C ILE A 41 -8.10 14.04 -9.34
N ASP A 42 -8.05 14.60 -10.55
CA ASP A 42 -7.05 15.60 -10.94
C ASP A 42 -7.20 16.92 -10.16
N GLU A 43 -8.43 17.32 -9.85
CA GLU A 43 -8.74 18.48 -9.00
C GLU A 43 -8.26 18.29 -7.55
N LEU A 44 -8.23 17.07 -7.04
CA LEU A 44 -7.76 16.76 -5.69
C LEU A 44 -6.22 16.66 -5.56
N LYS A 45 -5.49 16.57 -6.68
CA LYS A 45 -4.02 16.37 -6.66
C LYS A 45 -3.23 17.44 -5.90
N PRO A 46 -3.54 18.74 -5.96
CA PRO A 46 -2.81 19.74 -5.17
C PRO A 46 -2.94 19.50 -3.68
N ASP A 47 -4.15 19.28 -3.17
CA ASP A 47 -4.41 18.99 -1.76
C ASP A 47 -3.76 17.66 -1.35
N PHE A 48 -3.78 16.67 -2.24
CA PHE A 48 -3.10 15.39 -2.03
C PHE A 48 -1.58 15.56 -1.86
N ASN A 49 -0.92 16.41 -2.64
CA ASN A 49 0.52 16.66 -2.48
C ASN A 49 0.86 17.27 -1.11
N HIS A 50 0.01 18.14 -0.59
CA HIS A 50 0.15 18.68 0.77
C HIS A 50 -0.06 17.59 1.83
N TRP A 51 -1.08 16.76 1.66
CA TRP A 51 -1.34 15.61 2.51
C TRP A 51 -0.15 14.65 2.49
N LEU A 52 0.32 14.24 1.31
CA LEU A 52 1.46 13.33 1.15
C LEU A 52 2.72 13.85 1.86
N SER A 53 2.99 15.15 1.74
CA SER A 53 4.13 15.77 2.40
C SER A 53 4.02 15.72 3.93
N ARG A 54 2.82 15.83 4.48
CA ARG A 54 2.57 15.73 5.93
C ARG A 54 2.70 14.28 6.39
N GLU A 55 2.12 13.33 5.66
CA GLU A 55 2.19 11.91 6.02
C GLU A 55 3.62 11.36 5.98
N LEU A 56 4.43 11.78 5.00
CA LEU A 56 5.86 11.41 4.97
C LEU A 56 6.64 11.97 6.15
N LYS A 57 6.31 13.17 6.63
CA LYS A 57 6.92 13.71 7.86
C LYS A 57 6.49 12.92 9.10
N GLN A 58 5.21 12.54 9.17
CA GLN A 58 4.70 11.73 10.26
C GLN A 58 5.35 10.33 10.27
N LEU A 59 5.45 9.70 9.10
CA LEU A 59 6.16 8.43 8.96
C LEU A 59 7.63 8.57 9.40
N ALA A 60 8.34 9.62 8.97
CA ALA A 60 9.72 9.87 9.39
C ALA A 60 9.86 9.98 10.92
N THR A 61 8.91 10.67 11.59
CA THR A 61 8.90 10.78 13.05
C THR A 61 8.67 9.42 13.71
N SER A 62 7.72 8.62 13.23
CA SER A 62 7.45 7.27 13.75
C SER A 62 8.65 6.34 13.55
N ILE A 63 9.30 6.42 12.39
CA ILE A 63 10.50 5.63 12.08
C ILE A 63 11.68 6.02 12.96
N GLN A 64 11.86 7.30 13.27
CA GLN A 64 12.89 7.72 14.21
C GLN A 64 12.65 7.12 15.60
N GLN A 65 11.41 7.09 16.07
CA GLN A 65 11.04 6.43 17.34
C GLN A 65 11.33 4.92 17.31
N VAL A 66 11.11 4.25 16.16
CA VAL A 66 11.50 2.85 15.98
C VAL A 66 13.02 2.68 16.09
N GLY A 67 13.81 3.59 15.50
CA GLY A 67 15.27 3.59 15.60
C GLY A 67 15.76 3.72 17.05
N ASP A 68 15.10 4.58 17.82
CA ASP A 68 15.42 4.79 19.25
C ASP A 68 15.05 3.57 20.12
N ASN A 69 14.01 2.82 19.74
CA ASN A 69 13.53 1.64 20.46
C ASN A 69 12.96 0.55 19.53
N PRO A 70 13.80 -0.18 18.79
CA PRO A 70 13.35 -1.16 17.78
C PRO A 70 12.55 -2.34 18.33
N GLY A 71 12.63 -2.59 19.65
CA GLY A 71 11.88 -3.66 20.34
C GLY A 71 10.49 -3.25 20.83
N ASP A 72 10.09 -1.98 20.68
CA ASP A 72 8.78 -1.51 21.11
C ASP A 72 7.71 -1.82 20.04
N GLU A 73 6.88 -2.83 20.32
CA GLU A 73 5.84 -3.27 19.41
C GLU A 73 4.81 -2.18 19.11
N ALA A 74 4.49 -1.31 20.07
CA ALA A 74 3.54 -0.23 19.89
C ALA A 74 4.08 0.84 18.92
N VAL A 75 5.36 1.16 19.02
CA VAL A 75 6.04 2.12 18.13
C VAL A 75 6.16 1.54 16.73
N LEU A 76 6.52 0.26 16.60
CA LEU A 76 6.54 -0.45 15.32
C LEU A 76 5.16 -0.47 14.65
N GLU A 77 4.09 -0.71 15.43
CA GLU A 77 2.72 -0.72 14.90
C GLU A 77 2.30 0.65 14.39
N LEU A 78 2.65 1.74 15.10
CA LEU A 78 2.37 3.11 14.64
C LEU A 78 3.07 3.42 13.30
N ALA A 79 4.35 3.06 13.18
CA ALA A 79 5.10 3.23 11.94
C ALA A 79 4.50 2.40 10.80
N HIS A 80 4.10 1.16 11.08
CA HIS A 80 3.48 0.27 10.12
C HIS A 80 2.10 0.79 9.65
N GLN A 81 1.28 1.30 10.57
CA GLN A 81 -0.01 1.91 10.22
C GLN A 81 0.17 3.15 9.33
N ALA A 82 1.13 4.03 9.65
CA ALA A 82 1.43 5.19 8.84
C ALA A 82 1.90 4.78 7.42
N CYS A 83 2.74 3.74 7.32
CA CYS A 83 3.22 3.22 6.06
C CYS A 83 2.09 2.61 5.22
N ARG A 84 1.21 1.80 5.82
CA ARG A 84 0.03 1.23 5.16
C ARG A 84 -0.94 2.31 4.65
N GLN A 85 -1.22 3.32 5.47
CA GLN A 85 -2.07 4.44 5.06
C GLN A 85 -1.49 5.16 3.85
N LEU A 86 -0.18 5.38 3.84
CA LEU A 86 0.52 5.98 2.71
C LEU A 86 0.34 5.13 1.44
N ARG A 87 0.58 3.80 1.53
CA ARG A 87 0.39 2.85 0.43
C ARG A 87 -1.02 2.92 -0.15
N ASP A 88 -2.02 2.80 0.70
CA ASP A 88 -3.42 2.65 0.28
C ASP A 88 -3.96 3.93 -0.38
N VAL A 89 -3.66 5.10 0.20
CA VAL A 89 -4.11 6.38 -0.35
C VAL A 89 -3.35 6.73 -1.63
N CYS A 90 -2.03 6.51 -1.67
CA CYS A 90 -1.23 6.75 -2.88
C CYS A 90 -1.66 5.85 -4.03
N GLY A 91 -2.01 4.58 -3.76
CA GLY A 91 -2.55 3.66 -4.75
C GLY A 91 -3.87 4.15 -5.36
N THR A 92 -4.76 4.67 -4.53
CA THR A 92 -6.04 5.25 -5.00
C THR A 92 -5.82 6.50 -5.86
N MET A 93 -4.80 7.30 -5.57
CA MET A 93 -4.48 8.53 -6.29
C MET A 93 -3.59 8.32 -7.52
N GLY A 94 -3.19 7.06 -7.82
CA GLY A 94 -2.39 6.69 -8.98
C GLY A 94 -0.89 7.01 -8.83
N TYR A 95 -0.36 7.11 -7.62
CA TYR A 95 1.05 7.29 -7.33
C TYR A 95 1.74 5.93 -7.18
N GLU A 96 1.80 5.19 -8.29
CA GLU A 96 2.20 3.77 -8.33
C GLU A 96 3.59 3.52 -7.72
N LEU A 97 4.56 4.40 -7.97
CA LEU A 97 5.91 4.26 -7.41
C LEU A 97 5.93 4.43 -5.90
N VAL A 98 5.22 5.44 -5.36
CA VAL A 98 5.11 5.64 -3.90
C VAL A 98 4.42 4.45 -3.26
N THR A 99 3.35 3.95 -3.88
CA THR A 99 2.63 2.76 -3.43
C THR A 99 3.55 1.54 -3.35
N PHE A 100 4.33 1.29 -4.40
CA PHE A 100 5.29 0.20 -4.44
C PHE A 100 6.35 0.29 -3.33
N ILE A 101 6.92 1.49 -3.12
CA ILE A 101 7.95 1.70 -2.10
C ILE A 101 7.36 1.50 -0.71
N ALA A 102 6.17 2.07 -0.44
CA ALA A 102 5.49 1.92 0.84
C ALA A 102 5.09 0.46 1.12
N ASP A 103 4.67 -0.30 0.10
CA ASP A 103 4.35 -1.71 0.25
C ASP A 103 5.57 -2.54 0.66
N ASN A 104 6.69 -2.37 -0.04
CA ASN A 104 7.96 -3.01 0.34
C ASN A 104 8.44 -2.56 1.73
N PHE A 105 8.21 -1.30 2.11
CA PHE A 105 8.59 -0.81 3.44
C PHE A 105 7.72 -1.42 4.54
N CYS A 106 6.43 -1.67 4.29
CA CYS A 106 5.60 -2.45 5.21
C CYS A 106 6.19 -3.85 5.45
N GLU A 107 6.68 -4.52 4.41
CA GLU A 107 7.32 -5.85 4.54
C GLU A 107 8.60 -5.78 5.38
N ILE A 108 9.40 -4.72 5.29
CA ILE A 108 10.56 -4.49 6.18
C ILE A 108 10.09 -4.34 7.63
N LEU A 109 9.07 -3.53 7.89
CA LEU A 109 8.54 -3.34 9.25
C LEU A 109 7.94 -4.64 9.81
N ASP A 110 7.28 -5.44 8.98
CA ASP A 110 6.78 -6.77 9.38
C ASP A 110 7.92 -7.74 9.69
N ALA A 111 9.01 -7.72 8.91
CA ALA A 111 10.20 -8.52 9.21
C ALA A 111 10.84 -8.12 10.56
N ILE A 112 10.92 -6.82 10.87
CA ILE A 112 11.42 -6.32 12.16
C ILE A 112 10.50 -6.79 13.31
N LYS A 113 9.17 -6.71 13.13
CA LYS A 113 8.19 -7.26 14.11
C LYS A 113 8.35 -8.76 14.31
N ALA A 114 8.74 -9.49 13.27
CA ALA A 114 9.05 -10.92 13.32
C ALA A 114 10.43 -11.22 13.91
N GLY A 115 11.19 -10.21 14.37
CA GLY A 115 12.48 -10.35 15.02
C GLY A 115 13.69 -10.20 14.09
N ALA A 116 13.53 -9.71 12.87
CA ALA A 116 14.67 -9.30 12.06
C ALA A 116 15.38 -8.09 12.70
N THR A 117 16.69 -8.01 12.50
CA THR A 117 17.49 -6.89 13.03
C THR A 117 17.10 -5.59 12.36
N TYR A 118 16.85 -4.55 13.17
CA TYR A 118 16.67 -3.19 12.66
C TYR A 118 17.99 -2.67 12.05
N ASP A 119 17.93 -2.19 10.81
CA ASP A 119 19.07 -1.57 10.12
C ASP A 119 18.68 -0.17 9.66
N GLN A 120 19.32 0.84 10.25
CA GLN A 120 19.09 2.26 9.94
C GLN A 120 19.35 2.58 8.47
N ASN A 121 20.36 1.97 7.84
CA ASN A 121 20.69 2.26 6.43
C ASN A 121 19.57 1.75 5.49
N VAL A 122 18.97 0.61 5.80
CA VAL A 122 17.82 0.08 5.06
C VAL A 122 16.64 1.04 5.18
N VAL A 123 16.34 1.47 6.39
CA VAL A 123 15.24 2.41 6.67
C VAL A 123 15.45 3.75 5.98
N ASP A 124 16.65 4.33 6.07
CA ASP A 124 17.01 5.58 5.40
C ASP A 124 16.86 5.47 3.88
N CYS A 125 17.28 4.33 3.29
CA CYS A 125 17.10 4.07 1.85
C CYS A 125 15.61 4.10 1.44
N TYR A 126 14.71 3.53 2.22
CA TYR A 126 13.27 3.60 1.96
C TYR A 126 12.70 5.01 2.13
N MET A 127 13.13 5.75 3.15
CA MET A 127 12.71 7.13 3.37
C MET A 127 13.18 8.05 2.23
N ASP A 128 14.41 7.89 1.76
CA ASP A 128 14.96 8.62 0.63
C ASP A 128 14.24 8.27 -0.68
N ALA A 129 13.94 7.00 -0.90
CA ALA A 129 13.18 6.55 -2.05
C ALA A 129 11.75 7.14 -2.06
N LEU A 130 11.06 7.20 -0.91
CA LEU A 130 9.76 7.86 -0.77
C LEU A 130 9.86 9.37 -1.01
N ALA A 131 10.89 10.02 -0.48
CA ALA A 131 11.15 11.44 -0.70
C ALA A 131 11.40 11.76 -2.18
N LEU A 132 12.12 10.90 -2.89
CA LEU A 132 12.39 11.02 -4.32
C LEU A 132 11.11 10.77 -5.15
N ALA A 133 10.37 9.70 -4.83
CA ALA A 133 9.18 9.28 -5.58
C ALA A 133 8.06 10.32 -5.57
N ARG A 134 7.98 11.20 -4.57
CA ARG A 134 7.00 12.30 -4.51
C ARG A 134 7.34 13.49 -5.40
N THR A 135 8.58 13.60 -5.90
CA THR A 135 9.01 14.74 -6.72
C THR A 135 8.35 14.72 -8.09
N ASP A 136 8.27 15.87 -8.76
CA ASP A 136 7.65 16.02 -10.07
C ASP A 136 8.25 15.10 -11.14
N ALA A 137 9.53 14.79 -11.03
CA ALA A 137 10.25 13.93 -11.95
C ALA A 137 9.85 12.45 -11.82
N TYR A 138 9.48 12.01 -10.60
CA TYR A 138 9.25 10.59 -10.28
C TYR A 138 7.79 10.24 -9.99
N ARG A 139 6.97 11.19 -9.55
CA ARG A 139 5.61 10.93 -9.07
C ARG A 139 4.66 10.26 -10.07
N LYS A 140 4.96 10.34 -11.39
CA LYS A 140 4.18 9.71 -12.46
C LYS A 140 4.82 8.45 -13.00
N LEU A 141 6.00 8.08 -12.50
CA LEU A 141 6.69 6.89 -12.94
C LEU A 141 6.06 5.65 -12.32
N ARG A 142 6.11 4.57 -13.10
CA ARG A 142 5.76 3.24 -12.63
C ARG A 142 7.00 2.51 -12.12
N PRO A 143 6.85 1.53 -11.25
CA PRO A 143 7.97 0.73 -10.74
C PRO A 143 8.86 0.15 -11.85
N GLU A 144 8.28 -0.25 -12.99
CA GLU A 144 9.00 -0.83 -14.12
C GLU A 144 9.89 0.18 -14.86
N GLN A 145 9.66 1.46 -14.70
CA GLN A 145 10.42 2.54 -15.34
C GLN A 145 11.69 2.93 -14.55
N VAL A 146 11.84 2.41 -13.33
CA VAL A 146 12.98 2.64 -12.44
C VAL A 146 13.51 1.32 -11.85
N PRO A 147 13.88 0.35 -12.70
CA PRO A 147 14.18 -1.02 -12.28
C PRO A 147 15.36 -1.12 -11.32
N GLU A 148 16.34 -0.25 -11.41
CA GLU A 148 17.49 -0.24 -10.50
C GLU A 148 17.05 0.03 -9.05
N MET A 149 16.22 1.05 -8.84
CA MET A 149 15.64 1.36 -7.52
C MET A 149 14.76 0.23 -7.03
N THR A 150 13.78 -0.19 -7.84
CA THR A 150 12.76 -1.15 -7.40
C THR A 150 13.33 -2.55 -7.14
N ASN A 151 14.31 -2.98 -7.92
CA ASN A 151 15.01 -4.24 -7.67
C ASN A 151 15.90 -4.16 -6.43
N GLY A 152 16.55 -3.01 -6.18
CA GLY A 152 17.31 -2.77 -4.95
C GLY A 152 16.42 -2.90 -3.71
N LEU A 153 15.26 -2.22 -3.70
CA LEU A 153 14.31 -2.27 -2.59
C LEU A 153 13.76 -3.69 -2.35
N ARG A 154 13.36 -4.41 -3.41
CA ARG A 154 12.92 -5.82 -3.28
C ARG A 154 14.00 -6.70 -2.66
N ARG A 155 15.26 -6.52 -3.07
CA ARG A 155 16.35 -7.30 -2.51
C ARG A 155 16.57 -7.03 -1.02
N MET A 156 16.36 -5.80 -0.57
CA MET A 156 16.41 -5.47 0.86
C MET A 156 15.31 -6.21 1.64
N VAL A 157 14.08 -6.28 1.10
CA VAL A 157 13.00 -7.09 1.69
C VAL A 157 13.39 -8.55 1.77
N GLU A 158 13.88 -9.15 0.67
CA GLU A 158 14.30 -10.55 0.67
C GLU A 158 15.33 -10.85 1.77
N LEU A 159 16.31 -9.96 1.94
CA LEU A 159 17.35 -10.09 2.97
C LEU A 159 16.77 -9.94 4.38
N ALA A 160 15.89 -8.96 4.61
CA ALA A 160 15.27 -8.73 5.90
C ALA A 160 14.39 -9.93 6.32
N VAL A 161 13.53 -10.40 5.42
CA VAL A 161 12.68 -11.57 5.65
C VAL A 161 13.50 -12.84 5.89
N ALA A 162 14.62 -13.02 5.15
CA ALA A 162 15.49 -14.17 5.35
C ALA A 162 16.25 -14.12 6.70
N SER A 163 16.45 -12.93 7.28
CA SER A 163 17.12 -12.73 8.59
C SER A 163 16.19 -12.88 9.78
N ALA A 164 14.86 -12.82 9.57
CA ALA A 164 13.90 -13.02 10.64
C ALA A 164 13.99 -14.46 11.19
N PRO A 165 13.93 -14.66 12.54
CA PRO A 165 13.92 -15.98 13.12
C PRO A 165 12.74 -16.79 12.57
N ARG A 166 13.04 -17.96 12.04
CA ARG A 166 11.97 -18.91 11.64
C ARG A 166 11.44 -19.53 12.91
N ASP A 167 10.16 -19.32 13.22
CA ASP A 167 9.49 -20.09 14.27
C ASP A 167 9.63 -21.59 13.95
N VAL A 168 10.57 -22.22 14.63
CA VAL A 168 10.65 -23.69 14.65
C VAL A 168 9.50 -24.16 15.54
N LYS A 169 8.37 -24.50 14.90
CA LYS A 169 7.30 -25.24 15.54
C LYS A 169 7.70 -26.70 15.72
#